data_9d1d19a3894ef60199090a765f39a26e
#
_entry.id   9d1d19a3894ef60199090a765f39a26e
#
_cell.length_a   1.000
_cell.length_b   1.000
_cell.length_c   1.000
_cell.angle_alpha   90.00
_cell.angle_beta   90.00
_cell.angle_gamma   90.00
#
_symmetry.space_group_name_H-M   'P 1'
#
loop_
_entity.id
_entity.type
_entity.pdbx_description
1 polymer ?
#
loop_
_entity_poly.entity_id
_entity_poly.type
_entity_poly.pdbx_seq_one_letter_code
_entity_poly.pdbx_strand_id
1 'polypeptide(L)'
;AWFTTAVLALLSFPVLLGGGILLLLDRIAGTSFFIPSGLYVSGVLSGSNPNFPLHTGGSPILWQHLFWFFGHPEVYIAILPGMGATSHILATFARKPVFGYRAMVFAIFAIGLLGFFVWGHHMFISGMSPYSAIAFSVLTLSIGVPSAVKTFNWLGTLWGARIRFTTA
;
A
#
# COMPACT_ATOMS: atom_id res chain seq x y z
N ALA A 1 -11.40 7.38 9.48
CA ALA A 1 -11.16 6.82 8.14
C ALA A 1 -10.62 7.89 7.20
N TRP A 2 -11.36 8.95 6.88
CA TRP A 2 -10.93 9.99 5.90
C TRP A 2 -9.60 10.65 6.24
N PHE A 3 -9.37 11.02 7.49
CA PHE A 3 -8.08 11.58 7.93
C PHE A 3 -6.93 10.60 7.67
N THR A 4 -7.08 9.33 8.03
CA THR A 4 -6.07 8.29 7.78
C THR A 4 -5.82 8.11 6.28
N THR A 5 -6.88 8.12 5.47
CA THR A 5 -6.79 8.07 4.00
C THR A 5 -5.99 9.25 3.43
N ALA A 6 -6.26 10.46 3.90
CA ALA A 6 -5.53 11.66 3.45
C ALA A 6 -4.03 11.59 3.80
N VAL A 7 -3.68 11.10 5.00
CA VAL A 7 -2.28 10.92 5.40
C VAL A 7 -1.60 9.87 4.51
N LEU A 8 -2.27 8.75 4.23
CA LEU A 8 -1.75 7.72 3.31
C LEU A 8 -1.46 8.30 1.93
N ALA A 9 -2.41 9.04 1.36
CA ALA A 9 -2.25 9.68 0.05
C ALA A 9 -1.06 10.65 0.06
N LEU A 10 -1.01 11.56 1.04
CA LEU A 10 0.04 12.57 1.14
C LEU A 10 1.45 11.98 1.19
N LEU A 11 1.62 10.83 1.86
CA LEU A 11 2.93 10.21 2.04
C LEU A 11 3.31 9.25 0.90
N SER A 12 2.34 8.62 0.22
CA SER A 12 2.63 7.61 -0.81
C SER A 12 2.73 8.17 -2.22
N PHE A 13 1.92 9.15 -2.61
CA PHE A 13 1.95 9.72 -3.97
C PHE A 13 3.28 10.36 -4.36
N PRO A 14 4.00 11.10 -3.49
CA PRO A 14 5.31 11.65 -3.85
C PRO A 14 6.35 10.59 -4.23
N VAL A 15 6.29 9.41 -3.62
CA VAL A 15 7.20 8.31 -3.93
C VAL A 15 6.93 7.74 -5.33
N LEU A 16 5.65 7.58 -5.70
CA LEU A 16 5.26 7.21 -7.06
C LEU A 16 5.72 8.24 -8.08
N LEU A 17 5.52 9.53 -7.77
CA LEU A 17 5.98 10.63 -8.65
C LEU A 17 7.51 10.56 -8.83
N GLY A 18 8.25 10.36 -7.76
CA GLY A 18 9.71 10.19 -7.82
C GLY A 18 10.11 9.03 -8.71
N GLY A 19 9.47 7.86 -8.54
CA GLY A 19 9.68 6.70 -9.40
C GLY A 19 9.37 6.99 -10.87
N GLY A 20 8.28 7.70 -11.15
CA GLY A 20 7.91 8.12 -12.51
C GLY A 20 8.94 9.05 -13.15
N ILE A 21 9.48 10.00 -12.38
CA ILE A 21 10.55 10.90 -12.86
C ILE A 21 11.81 10.09 -13.20
N LEU A 22 12.24 9.18 -12.33
CA LEU A 22 13.41 8.33 -12.60
C LEU A 22 13.21 7.47 -13.87
N LEU A 23 12.00 6.92 -14.06
CA LEU A 23 11.66 6.17 -15.26
C LEU A 23 11.67 7.04 -16.51
N LEU A 24 11.20 8.28 -16.41
CA LEU A 24 11.25 9.24 -17.50
C LEU A 24 12.70 9.58 -17.87
N LEU A 25 13.56 9.79 -16.89
CA LEU A 25 14.99 10.05 -17.10
C LEU A 25 15.68 8.85 -17.80
N ASP A 26 15.36 7.63 -17.41
CA ASP A 26 15.86 6.44 -18.10
C ASP A 26 15.47 6.43 -19.60
N ARG A 27 14.28 6.96 -19.93
CA ARG A 27 13.77 6.98 -21.32
C ARG A 27 14.31 8.12 -22.16
N ILE A 28 14.44 9.33 -21.60
CA ILE A 28 14.77 10.53 -22.38
C ILE A 28 16.21 11.02 -22.20
N ALA A 29 16.82 10.77 -21.05
CA ALA A 29 18.17 11.25 -20.72
C ALA A 29 19.21 10.12 -20.76
N GLY A 30 18.81 8.86 -21.08
CA GLY A 30 19.72 7.73 -21.16
C GLY A 30 20.33 7.30 -19.83
N THR A 31 19.67 7.63 -18.72
CA THR A 31 20.07 7.13 -17.39
C THR A 31 19.72 5.63 -17.24
N SER A 32 20.23 4.98 -16.22
CA SER A 32 19.95 3.56 -15.98
C SER A 32 19.61 3.30 -14.51
N PHE A 33 18.55 3.96 -14.00
CA PHE A 33 18.06 3.70 -12.65
C PHE A 33 17.42 2.32 -12.51
N PHE A 34 16.68 1.89 -13.55
CA PHE A 34 15.90 0.65 -13.53
C PHE A 34 16.37 -0.38 -14.57
N ILE A 35 17.19 0.02 -15.54
CA ILE A 35 17.65 -0.85 -16.63
C ILE A 35 18.95 -1.53 -16.21
N PRO A 36 18.99 -2.87 -16.09
CA PRO A 36 20.23 -3.59 -15.81
C PRO A 36 21.27 -3.39 -16.91
N SER A 37 22.55 -3.41 -16.52
CA SER A 37 23.66 -3.40 -17.50
C SER A 37 23.62 -4.67 -18.37
N GLY A 38 24.06 -4.55 -19.60
CA GLY A 38 24.11 -5.68 -20.53
C GLY A 38 22.81 -5.99 -21.29
N LEU A 39 21.75 -5.21 -21.07
CA LEU A 39 20.54 -5.33 -21.89
C LEU A 39 20.60 -4.44 -23.13
N TYR A 40 20.13 -4.97 -24.26
CA TYR A 40 19.89 -4.18 -25.46
C TYR A 40 18.53 -3.47 -25.35
N VAL A 41 18.56 -2.15 -25.29
CA VAL A 41 17.35 -1.32 -25.27
C VAL A 41 17.41 -0.38 -26.46
N SER A 42 16.41 -0.47 -27.34
CA SER A 42 16.32 0.36 -28.56
C SER A 42 17.59 0.30 -29.44
N GLY A 43 18.23 -0.86 -29.50
CA GLY A 43 19.44 -1.07 -30.31
C GLY A 43 20.74 -0.64 -29.66
N VAL A 44 20.70 -0.17 -28.41
CA VAL A 44 21.87 0.25 -27.63
C VAL A 44 22.05 -0.67 -26.44
N LEU A 45 23.30 -1.08 -26.19
CA LEU A 45 23.66 -1.88 -25.02
C LEU A 45 23.63 -0.98 -23.77
N SER A 46 22.78 -1.30 -22.79
CA SER A 46 22.72 -0.55 -21.55
C SER A 46 24.06 -0.68 -20.79
N GLY A 47 24.55 0.44 -20.26
CA GLY A 47 25.88 0.50 -19.60
C GLY A 47 27.05 0.71 -20.55
N SER A 48 26.85 0.79 -21.87
CA SER A 48 27.92 1.02 -22.86
C SER A 48 28.07 2.48 -23.30
N ASN A 49 27.43 3.41 -22.62
CA ASN A 49 27.53 4.83 -23.00
C ASN A 49 28.98 5.34 -22.68
N PRO A 50 29.76 5.73 -23.71
CA PRO A 50 31.13 6.19 -23.52
C PRO A 50 31.26 7.46 -22.66
N ASN A 51 30.18 8.24 -22.54
CA ASN A 51 30.14 9.42 -21.68
C ASN A 51 29.86 9.10 -20.20
N PHE A 52 29.46 7.84 -19.91
CA PHE A 52 29.17 7.36 -18.56
C PHE A 52 29.78 5.97 -18.35
N PRO A 53 31.12 5.85 -18.31
CA PRO A 53 31.84 4.58 -18.34
C PRO A 53 31.67 3.70 -17.09
N LEU A 54 31.03 4.20 -16.05
CA LEU A 54 30.88 3.52 -14.75
C LEU A 54 29.43 3.12 -14.43
N HIS A 55 28.53 3.07 -15.42
CA HIS A 55 27.17 2.58 -15.14
C HIS A 55 27.20 1.07 -14.93
N THR A 56 27.15 0.68 -13.67
CA THR A 56 26.95 -0.72 -13.25
C THR A 56 25.55 -1.27 -13.59
N GLY A 57 24.71 -0.45 -14.25
CA GLY A 57 23.33 -0.77 -14.54
C GLY A 57 22.40 -0.52 -13.34
N GLY A 58 21.12 -0.33 -13.65
CA GLY A 58 20.08 -0.13 -12.65
C GLY A 58 19.46 -1.45 -12.17
N SER A 59 18.44 -1.33 -11.36
CA SER A 59 17.73 -2.47 -10.80
C SER A 59 16.22 -2.36 -11.02
N PRO A 60 15.60 -3.33 -11.71
CA PRO A 60 14.13 -3.40 -11.80
C PRO A 60 13.45 -3.55 -10.44
N ILE A 61 14.15 -4.10 -9.44
CA ILE A 61 13.65 -4.22 -8.06
C ILE A 61 13.47 -2.83 -7.44
N LEU A 62 14.34 -1.87 -7.75
CA LEU A 62 14.18 -0.49 -7.28
C LEU A 62 12.85 0.11 -7.76
N TRP A 63 12.50 -0.09 -9.04
CA TRP A 63 11.19 0.33 -9.57
C TRP A 63 10.06 -0.31 -8.77
N GLN A 64 10.12 -1.60 -8.52
CA GLN A 64 9.08 -2.32 -7.78
C GLN A 64 8.93 -1.80 -6.34
N HIS A 65 10.04 -1.51 -5.66
CA HIS A 65 9.98 -0.90 -4.33
C HIS A 65 9.30 0.46 -4.33
N LEU A 66 9.67 1.35 -5.25
CA LEU A 66 9.07 2.69 -5.36
C LEU A 66 7.59 2.60 -5.74
N PHE A 67 7.25 1.71 -6.68
CA PHE A 67 5.87 1.50 -7.11
C PHE A 67 5.01 0.93 -5.98
N TRP A 68 5.45 -0.14 -5.32
CA TRP A 68 4.66 -0.79 -4.29
C TRP A 68 4.63 -0.04 -2.96
N PHE A 69 5.61 0.81 -2.68
CA PHE A 69 5.52 1.74 -1.56
C PHE A 69 4.33 2.71 -1.70
N PHE A 70 3.93 3.01 -2.93
CA PHE A 70 2.65 3.66 -3.24
C PHE A 70 1.53 2.62 -3.35
N GLY A 71 1.71 1.57 -4.14
CA GLY A 71 0.66 0.65 -4.59
C GLY A 71 -0.05 -0.07 -3.45
N HIS A 72 0.64 -0.43 -2.36
CA HIS A 72 -0.01 -1.02 -1.19
C HIS A 72 -0.82 0.01 -0.39
N PRO A 73 -0.30 1.19 0.01
CA PRO A 73 -1.14 2.24 0.57
C PRO A 73 -2.34 2.63 -0.31
N GLU A 74 -2.24 2.56 -1.62
CA GLU A 74 -3.35 2.84 -2.55
C GLU A 74 -4.58 1.96 -2.28
N VAL A 75 -4.38 0.65 -2.04
CA VAL A 75 -5.51 -0.25 -1.72
C VAL A 75 -6.15 0.11 -0.38
N TYR A 76 -5.38 0.65 0.57
CA TYR A 76 -5.95 1.16 1.83
C TYR A 76 -6.63 2.52 1.65
N ILE A 77 -6.11 3.39 0.77
CA ILE A 77 -6.77 4.64 0.38
C ILE A 77 -8.17 4.33 -0.18
N ALA A 78 -8.30 3.28 -0.97
CA ALA A 78 -9.59 2.86 -1.51
C ALA A 78 -10.53 2.27 -0.45
N ILE A 79 -10.04 1.40 0.44
CA ILE A 79 -10.89 0.63 1.35
C ILE A 79 -11.25 1.36 2.66
N LEU A 80 -10.36 2.24 3.19
CA LEU A 80 -10.61 2.91 4.48
C LEU A 80 -11.85 3.79 4.49
N PRO A 81 -12.16 4.60 3.46
CA PRO A 81 -13.43 5.30 3.37
C PRO A 81 -14.63 4.36 3.39
N GLY A 82 -14.54 3.23 2.66
CA GLY A 82 -15.56 2.19 2.68
C GLY A 82 -15.78 1.60 4.07
N MET A 83 -14.71 1.36 4.84
CA MET A 83 -14.82 0.92 6.24
C MET A 83 -15.50 1.96 7.14
N GLY A 84 -15.23 3.25 6.90
CA GLY A 84 -15.92 4.34 7.57
C GLY A 84 -17.41 4.36 7.24
N ALA A 85 -17.74 4.31 5.96
CA ALA A 85 -19.13 4.24 5.48
C ALA A 85 -19.89 3.03 6.05
N THR A 86 -19.27 1.84 6.02
CA THR A 86 -19.83 0.62 6.62
C THR A 86 -20.17 0.81 8.10
N SER A 87 -19.29 1.44 8.87
CA SER A 87 -19.54 1.72 10.29
C SER A 87 -20.78 2.60 10.49
N HIS A 88 -20.98 3.62 9.65
CA HIS A 88 -22.17 4.49 9.71
C HIS A 88 -23.43 3.76 9.26
N ILE A 89 -23.35 3.01 8.17
CA ILE A 89 -24.49 2.22 7.65
C ILE A 89 -24.95 1.22 8.72
N LEU A 90 -24.03 0.42 9.27
CA LEU A 90 -24.37 -0.57 10.28
C LEU A 90 -25.00 0.08 11.52
N ALA A 91 -24.44 1.17 12.04
CA ALA A 91 -24.99 1.88 13.19
C ALA A 91 -26.39 2.43 12.93
N THR A 92 -26.61 2.99 11.73
CA THR A 92 -27.92 3.55 11.33
C THR A 92 -28.99 2.48 11.24
N PHE A 93 -28.73 1.38 10.52
CA PHE A 93 -29.70 0.30 10.34
C PHE A 93 -29.87 -0.59 11.58
N ALA A 94 -28.83 -0.73 12.40
CA ALA A 94 -28.92 -1.38 13.71
C ALA A 94 -29.62 -0.52 14.76
N ARG A 95 -29.78 0.78 14.51
CA ARG A 95 -30.30 1.78 15.46
C ARG A 95 -29.55 1.79 16.80
N LYS A 96 -28.23 1.62 16.71
CA LYS A 96 -27.33 1.59 17.85
C LYS A 96 -26.06 2.35 17.52
N PRO A 97 -25.38 2.97 18.50
CA PRO A 97 -24.05 3.49 18.28
C PRO A 97 -23.09 2.36 17.92
N VAL A 98 -22.02 2.69 17.20
CA VAL A 98 -20.94 1.74 16.87
C VAL A 98 -20.38 1.17 18.17
N PHE A 99 -20.41 -0.14 18.30
CA PHE A 99 -19.81 -0.84 19.43
C PHE A 99 -18.30 -0.63 19.43
N GLY A 100 -17.73 -0.30 20.59
CA GLY A 100 -16.30 -0.11 20.72
C GLY A 100 -15.73 1.01 19.84
N TYR A 101 -16.41 2.16 19.73
CA TYR A 101 -16.00 3.25 18.82
C TYR A 101 -14.52 3.62 18.92
N ARG A 102 -13.95 3.72 20.13
CA ARG A 102 -12.52 4.04 20.32
C ARG A 102 -11.64 2.93 19.72
N ALA A 103 -11.95 1.68 20.01
CA ALA A 103 -11.22 0.53 19.44
C ALA A 103 -11.31 0.51 17.90
N MET A 104 -12.47 0.84 17.32
CA MET A 104 -12.65 0.99 15.87
C MET A 104 -11.75 2.08 15.29
N VAL A 105 -11.67 3.25 15.92
CA VAL A 105 -10.81 4.36 15.49
C VAL A 105 -9.34 3.95 15.51
N PHE A 106 -8.88 3.37 16.63
CA PHE A 106 -7.50 2.89 16.73
C PHE A 106 -7.18 1.77 15.76
N ALA A 107 -8.11 0.85 15.53
CA ALA A 107 -7.92 -0.23 14.55
C ALA A 107 -7.76 0.32 13.12
N ILE A 108 -8.60 1.27 12.71
CA ILE A 108 -8.48 1.94 11.40
C ILE A 108 -7.13 2.68 11.27
N PHE A 109 -6.72 3.36 12.34
CA PHE A 109 -5.44 4.08 12.35
C PHE A 109 -4.26 3.11 12.28
N ALA A 110 -4.31 2.02 13.04
CA ALA A 110 -3.28 0.97 13.04
C ALA A 110 -3.15 0.30 11.66
N ILE A 111 -4.26 0.01 10.98
CA ILE A 111 -4.25 -0.53 9.60
C ILE A 111 -3.55 0.46 8.66
N GLY A 112 -3.88 1.74 8.73
CA GLY A 112 -3.24 2.76 7.91
C GLY A 112 -1.74 2.87 8.17
N LEU A 113 -1.33 2.89 9.45
CA LEU A 113 0.09 2.96 9.82
C LEU A 113 0.87 1.72 9.35
N LEU A 114 0.37 0.52 9.67
CA LEU A 114 1.00 -0.74 9.27
C LEU A 114 1.06 -0.88 7.75
N GLY A 115 0.08 -0.33 7.04
CA GLY A 115 0.02 -0.35 5.58
C GLY A 115 1.26 0.22 4.89
N PHE A 116 2.02 1.10 5.54
CA PHE A 116 3.30 1.59 5.01
C PHE A 116 4.46 0.60 5.13
N PHE A 117 4.35 -0.44 5.94
CA PHE A 117 5.46 -1.34 6.22
C PHE A 117 5.30 -2.72 5.58
N VAL A 118 4.27 -2.92 4.76
CA VAL A 118 3.94 -4.26 4.22
C VAL A 118 4.03 -4.36 2.70
N TRP A 119 4.41 -3.30 1.98
CA TRP A 119 4.40 -3.27 0.51
C TRP A 119 5.19 -4.41 -0.14
N GLY A 120 6.21 -4.93 0.53
CA GLY A 120 7.09 -5.96 -0.03
C GLY A 120 6.41 -7.33 -0.24
N HIS A 121 5.20 -7.54 0.31
CA HIS A 121 4.46 -8.78 0.02
C HIS A 121 3.98 -8.87 -1.45
N HIS A 122 3.97 -7.76 -2.17
CA HIS A 122 3.76 -7.75 -3.63
C HIS A 122 5.00 -8.17 -4.42
N MET A 123 6.13 -8.43 -3.75
CA MET A 123 7.43 -8.60 -4.38
C MET A 123 8.11 -9.93 -4.01
N PHE A 124 7.41 -10.90 -3.43
CA PHE A 124 8.02 -12.15 -2.95
C PHE A 124 8.75 -12.95 -4.02
N ILE A 125 8.29 -12.88 -5.27
CA ILE A 125 8.91 -13.58 -6.40
C ILE A 125 9.79 -12.67 -7.26
N SER A 126 10.05 -11.43 -6.85
CA SER A 126 10.85 -10.46 -7.63
C SER A 126 12.36 -10.59 -7.40
N GLY A 127 12.81 -11.56 -6.61
CA GLY A 127 14.23 -11.76 -6.28
C GLY A 127 14.66 -11.03 -5.01
N MET A 128 13.74 -10.66 -4.11
CA MET A 128 14.10 -10.08 -2.82
C MET A 128 14.76 -11.12 -1.90
N SER A 129 15.56 -10.62 -0.95
CA SER A 129 16.18 -11.45 0.08
C SER A 129 15.14 -12.25 0.89
N PRO A 130 15.38 -13.54 1.20
CA PRO A 130 14.51 -14.33 2.06
C PRO A 130 14.23 -13.67 3.43
N TYR A 131 15.22 -13.00 4.01
CA TYR A 131 15.03 -12.26 5.27
C TYR A 131 14.03 -11.12 5.13
N SER A 132 14.10 -10.37 4.02
CA SER A 132 13.12 -9.32 3.73
C SER A 132 11.73 -9.91 3.51
N ALA A 133 11.64 -11.04 2.81
CA ALA A 133 10.36 -11.73 2.57
C ALA A 133 9.71 -12.18 3.88
N ILE A 134 10.48 -12.74 4.82
CA ILE A 134 9.99 -13.14 6.15
C ILE A 134 9.51 -11.89 6.91
N ALA A 135 10.30 -10.80 6.94
CA ALA A 135 9.91 -9.58 7.63
C ALA A 135 8.60 -9.01 7.10
N PHE A 136 8.45 -8.90 5.78
CA PHE A 136 7.21 -8.43 5.16
C PHE A 136 6.03 -9.38 5.40
N SER A 137 6.26 -10.69 5.47
CA SER A 137 5.23 -11.67 5.80
C SER A 137 4.69 -11.46 7.21
N VAL A 138 5.57 -11.33 8.21
CA VAL A 138 5.19 -11.11 9.61
C VAL A 138 4.44 -9.78 9.76
N LEU A 139 4.94 -8.72 9.16
CA LEU A 139 4.28 -7.40 9.19
C LEU A 139 2.90 -7.45 8.52
N THR A 140 2.77 -8.16 7.41
CA THR A 140 1.48 -8.34 6.73
C THR A 140 0.47 -9.08 7.62
N LEU A 141 0.90 -10.16 8.26
CA LEU A 141 0.05 -10.91 9.20
C LEU A 141 -0.39 -10.05 10.39
N SER A 142 0.44 -9.13 10.85
CA SER A 142 0.12 -8.23 11.98
C SER A 142 -1.11 -7.35 11.72
N ILE A 143 -1.41 -7.03 10.45
CA ILE A 143 -2.63 -6.28 10.07
C ILE A 143 -3.91 -7.07 10.36
N GLY A 144 -3.81 -8.39 10.47
CA GLY A 144 -4.92 -9.26 10.86
C GLY A 144 -5.52 -8.88 12.21
N VAL A 145 -4.70 -8.44 13.17
CA VAL A 145 -5.16 -8.06 14.52
C VAL A 145 -6.12 -6.87 14.49
N PRO A 146 -5.76 -5.68 14.00
CA PRO A 146 -6.68 -4.57 13.93
C PRO A 146 -7.87 -4.83 12.98
N SER A 147 -7.68 -5.65 11.95
CA SER A 147 -8.79 -6.06 11.07
C SER A 147 -9.81 -6.92 11.81
N ALA A 148 -9.37 -7.84 12.66
CA ALA A 148 -10.24 -8.64 13.51
C ALA A 148 -11.00 -7.76 14.50
N VAL A 149 -10.31 -6.84 15.20
CA VAL A 149 -10.96 -5.89 16.13
C VAL A 149 -12.09 -5.14 15.44
N LYS A 150 -11.85 -4.62 14.24
CA LYS A 150 -12.85 -3.90 13.46
C LYS A 150 -14.05 -4.79 13.11
N THR A 151 -13.79 -6.00 12.65
CA THR A 151 -14.84 -6.96 12.27
C THR A 151 -15.70 -7.34 13.47
N PHE A 152 -15.09 -7.66 14.61
CA PHE A 152 -15.83 -7.96 15.83
C PHE A 152 -16.62 -6.76 16.37
N ASN A 153 -16.12 -5.53 16.21
CA ASN A 153 -16.87 -4.33 16.57
C ASN A 153 -18.11 -4.13 15.68
N TRP A 154 -18.03 -4.45 14.39
CA TRP A 154 -19.19 -4.45 13.51
C TRP A 154 -20.22 -5.52 13.91
N LEU A 155 -19.76 -6.73 14.20
CA LEU A 155 -20.65 -7.80 14.72
C LEU A 155 -21.27 -7.39 16.05
N GLY A 156 -20.50 -6.80 16.97
CA GLY A 156 -21.03 -6.27 18.24
C GLY A 156 -22.03 -5.14 18.06
N THR A 157 -21.90 -4.33 17.01
CA THR A 157 -22.90 -3.30 16.65
C THR A 157 -24.21 -3.95 16.19
N LEU A 158 -24.15 -5.04 15.46
CA LEU A 158 -25.32 -5.79 15.01
C LEU A 158 -25.95 -6.66 16.10
N TRP A 159 -25.16 -7.07 17.11
CA TRP A 159 -25.62 -7.98 18.16
C TRP A 159 -26.78 -7.38 18.95
N GLY A 160 -27.91 -8.09 19.00
CA GLY A 160 -29.12 -7.63 19.69
C GLY A 160 -29.73 -6.36 19.08
N ALA A 161 -29.42 -6.03 17.83
CA ALA A 161 -29.95 -4.86 17.16
C ALA A 161 -31.36 -5.12 16.58
N ARG A 162 -32.16 -4.05 16.50
CA ARG A 162 -33.43 -4.07 15.74
C ARG A 162 -33.19 -3.64 14.30
N ILE A 163 -32.62 -4.55 13.51
CA ILE A 163 -32.17 -4.27 12.16
C ILE A 163 -33.37 -3.98 11.25
N ARG A 164 -33.27 -2.92 10.46
CA ARG A 164 -34.18 -2.67 9.33
C ARG A 164 -33.50 -3.03 8.02
N PHE A 165 -34.11 -3.92 7.26
CA PHE A 165 -33.66 -4.30 5.92
C PHE A 165 -34.35 -3.39 4.88
N THR A 166 -33.83 -2.19 4.72
CA THR A 166 -34.23 -1.23 3.70
C THR A 166 -33.01 -0.83 2.89
N THR A 167 -33.22 -0.26 1.70
CA THR A 167 -32.15 0.34 0.90
C THR A 167 -31.47 1.48 1.67
N ALA A 168 -30.17 1.61 1.49
CA ALA A 168 -29.38 2.69 2.10
C ALA A 168 -29.66 4.04 1.43
#